data_7b84aabaca0ba92b712c5ef69b4cef98
#
_entry.id   7b84aabaca0ba92b712c5ef69b4cef98
#
_cell.length_a   1.000
_cell.length_b   1.000
_cell.length_c   1.000
_cell.angle_alpha   90.00
_cell.angle_beta   90.00
_cell.angle_gamma   90.00
#
_symmetry.space_group_name_H-M   'P 1'
#
loop_
_entity.id
_entity.type
_entity.pdbx_description
1 polymer ?
#
loop_
_entity_poly.entity_id
_entity_poly.type
_entity_poly.pdbx_seq_one_letter_code
_entity_poly.pdbx_strand_id
1 'polypeptide(L)'
;MYDWVVSFDLNSLYPHLIMQYNISPETLMMRKHPTVSIEAILKEDVNLDGRYMYKGEYIDVATCANGAQYRKDIHGFLPEMMQRIYDERKIYKSKMLRAKQEYETTPSVALEKDIARFNNIQMARKIQLNSAYGAIGNQYFRYYNLANAEAITLSGQVAIRWVADKVNAYLGKIL
;
A
#
# COMPACT_ATOMS: atom_id res chain seq x y z
N MET A 1 -23.00 -19.10 -15.69
CA MET A 1 -22.36 -19.86 -14.61
C MET A 1 -20.96 -20.17 -15.08
N TYR A 2 -19.92 -19.86 -14.31
CA TYR A 2 -18.53 -20.12 -14.72
C TYR A 2 -18.04 -21.34 -13.94
N ASP A 3 -17.39 -22.29 -14.61
CA ASP A 3 -16.95 -23.56 -13.99
C ASP A 3 -15.65 -23.41 -13.19
N TRP A 4 -14.86 -22.39 -13.52
CA TRP A 4 -13.59 -22.10 -12.84
C TRP A 4 -13.45 -20.61 -12.56
N VAL A 5 -13.41 -20.24 -11.28
CA VAL A 5 -13.20 -18.86 -10.83
C VAL A 5 -12.00 -18.81 -9.91
N VAL A 6 -11.01 -17.97 -10.26
CA VAL A 6 -9.82 -17.71 -9.43
C VAL A 6 -9.89 -16.27 -8.94
N SER A 7 -9.73 -16.08 -7.64
CA SER A 7 -9.68 -14.77 -7.00
C SER A 7 -8.27 -14.45 -6.53
N PHE A 8 -7.80 -13.24 -6.84
CA PHE A 8 -6.52 -12.72 -6.38
C PHE A 8 -6.76 -11.53 -5.44
N ASP A 9 -6.02 -11.48 -4.34
CA ASP A 9 -6.07 -10.38 -3.38
C ASP A 9 -4.70 -9.71 -3.26
N LEU A 10 -4.68 -8.37 -3.30
CA LEU A 10 -3.48 -7.57 -3.09
C LEU A 10 -3.29 -7.29 -1.59
N ASN A 11 -2.37 -8.02 -0.98
CA ASN A 11 -2.10 -7.92 0.45
C ASN A 11 -1.69 -6.49 0.85
N SER A 12 -2.46 -5.87 1.76
CA SER A 12 -2.17 -4.54 2.32
C SER A 12 -1.94 -3.46 1.25
N LEU A 13 -2.79 -3.42 0.20
CA LEU A 13 -2.63 -2.53 -0.96
C LEU A 13 -2.41 -1.06 -0.55
N TYR A 14 -3.29 -0.47 0.24
CA TYR A 14 -3.19 0.95 0.61
C TYR A 14 -1.93 1.30 1.42
N PRO A 15 -1.52 0.52 2.44
CA PRO A 15 -0.22 0.72 3.08
C PRO A 15 0.96 0.69 2.10
N HIS A 16 0.96 -0.24 1.13
CA HIS A 16 2.03 -0.31 0.13
C HIS A 16 2.02 0.89 -0.82
N LEU A 17 0.85 1.41 -1.20
CA LEU A 17 0.78 2.63 -2.00
C LEU A 17 1.31 3.86 -1.23
N ILE A 18 1.00 3.97 0.07
CA ILE A 18 1.56 5.03 0.92
C ILE A 18 3.09 4.96 0.92
N MET A 19 3.66 3.77 1.10
CA MET A 19 5.12 3.56 1.09
C MET A 19 5.74 3.81 -0.29
N GLN A 20 5.13 3.26 -1.35
CA GLN A 20 5.66 3.31 -2.71
C GLN A 20 5.71 4.73 -3.29
N TYR A 21 4.66 5.50 -3.07
CA TYR A 21 4.55 6.88 -3.56
C TYR A 21 5.04 7.92 -2.56
N ASN A 22 5.51 7.49 -1.39
CA ASN A 22 5.95 8.38 -0.31
C ASN A 22 4.86 9.38 0.12
N ILE A 23 3.60 8.89 0.24
CA ILE A 23 2.43 9.72 0.53
C ILE A 23 2.46 10.17 2.00
N SER A 24 2.71 11.46 2.21
CA SER A 24 2.72 12.09 3.53
C SER A 24 2.46 13.60 3.40
N PRO A 25 1.92 14.28 4.40
CA PRO A 25 1.67 15.72 4.32
C PRO A 25 2.91 16.56 3.98
N GLU A 26 4.07 16.21 4.54
CA GLU A 26 5.32 16.94 4.35
C GLU A 26 6.02 16.65 3.01
N THR A 27 5.66 15.55 2.36
CA THR A 27 6.20 15.19 1.05
C THR A 27 5.31 15.65 -0.11
N LEU A 28 4.06 16.03 0.17
CA LEU A 28 3.11 16.50 -0.83
C LEU A 28 3.57 17.83 -1.43
N MET A 29 3.64 17.87 -2.75
CA MET A 29 3.93 19.09 -3.52
C MET A 29 2.66 19.91 -3.73
N MET A 30 2.79 21.24 -3.75
CA MET A 30 1.64 22.13 -4.04
C MET A 30 1.14 22.05 -5.49
N ARG A 31 1.97 21.53 -6.39
CA ARG A 31 1.65 21.38 -7.81
C ARG A 31 1.12 19.98 -8.08
N LYS A 32 0.06 19.91 -8.92
CA LYS A 32 -0.44 18.65 -9.49
C LYS A 32 0.07 18.48 -10.92
N HIS A 33 0.27 17.24 -11.34
CA HIS A 33 0.53 16.93 -12.75
C HIS A 33 -0.74 17.21 -13.59
N PRO A 34 -0.65 17.98 -14.69
CA PRO A 34 -1.84 18.52 -15.35
C PRO A 34 -2.66 17.47 -16.13
N THR A 35 -2.04 16.41 -16.64
CA THR A 35 -2.67 15.47 -17.58
C THR A 35 -2.81 14.05 -17.04
N VAL A 36 -2.43 13.80 -15.77
CA VAL A 36 -2.53 12.47 -15.16
C VAL A 36 -3.99 12.13 -14.87
N SER A 37 -4.39 10.95 -15.34
CA SER A 37 -5.65 10.28 -14.98
C SER A 37 -5.44 8.77 -14.96
N ILE A 38 -6.40 8.03 -14.41
CA ILE A 38 -6.34 6.56 -14.38
C ILE A 38 -6.22 6.02 -15.81
N GLU A 39 -7.03 6.54 -16.73
CA GLU A 39 -7.06 6.12 -18.13
C GLU A 39 -5.76 6.43 -18.86
N ALA A 40 -5.17 7.61 -18.64
CA ALA A 40 -3.90 8.01 -19.25
C ALA A 40 -2.75 7.10 -18.75
N ILE A 41 -2.73 6.75 -17.48
CA ILE A 41 -1.72 5.84 -16.92
C ILE A 41 -1.87 4.43 -17.52
N LEU A 42 -3.09 3.90 -17.56
CA LEU A 42 -3.35 2.53 -18.07
C LEU A 42 -3.05 2.42 -19.58
N LYS A 43 -3.22 3.50 -20.35
CA LYS A 43 -2.88 3.57 -21.78
C LYS A 43 -1.42 3.91 -22.05
N GLU A 44 -0.64 4.20 -21.01
CA GLU A 44 0.75 4.67 -21.13
C GLU A 44 0.88 6.00 -21.90
N ASP A 45 -0.19 6.82 -21.91
CA ASP A 45 -0.25 8.11 -22.63
C ASP A 45 0.36 9.28 -21.82
N VAL A 46 0.89 9.01 -20.61
CA VAL A 46 1.46 10.02 -19.72
C VAL A 46 2.83 9.61 -19.23
N ASN A 47 3.78 10.51 -19.28
CA ASN A 47 5.09 10.30 -18.67
C ASN A 47 5.02 10.67 -17.19
N LEU A 48 5.21 9.66 -16.34
CA LEU A 48 5.22 9.81 -14.87
C LEU A 48 6.63 10.09 -14.32
N ASP A 49 7.67 9.93 -15.13
CA ASP A 49 9.05 10.23 -14.76
C ASP A 49 9.24 11.75 -14.76
N GLY A 50 9.24 12.34 -13.58
CA GLY A 50 9.35 13.77 -13.42
C GLY A 50 10.47 14.15 -12.45
N ARG A 51 11.39 15.01 -12.92
CA ARG A 51 12.20 15.84 -12.06
C ARG A 51 11.51 17.19 -11.91
N TYR A 52 11.45 17.65 -10.69
CA TYR A 52 10.85 18.95 -10.38
C TYR A 52 11.90 19.88 -9.77
N MET A 53 11.94 21.11 -10.25
CA MET A 53 12.82 22.14 -9.65
C MET A 53 12.17 22.65 -8.35
N TYR A 54 12.80 22.33 -7.22
CA TYR A 54 12.37 22.77 -5.88
C TYR A 54 13.50 23.50 -5.21
N LYS A 55 13.27 24.75 -4.81
CA LYS A 55 14.28 25.61 -4.15
C LYS A 55 15.64 25.70 -4.86
N GLY A 56 15.64 25.65 -6.20
CA GLY A 56 16.87 25.74 -7.02
C GLY A 56 17.55 24.41 -7.33
N GLU A 57 17.03 23.28 -6.84
CA GLU A 57 17.55 21.94 -7.12
C GLU A 57 16.50 21.07 -7.82
N TYR A 58 16.96 20.17 -8.69
CA TYR A 58 16.06 19.16 -9.30
C TYR A 58 15.90 17.98 -8.36
N ILE A 59 14.68 17.72 -7.93
CA ILE A 59 14.32 16.57 -7.11
C ILE A 59 13.45 15.59 -7.90
N ASP A 60 13.61 14.30 -7.62
CA ASP A 60 12.71 13.28 -8.13
C ASP A 60 11.38 13.31 -7.36
N VAL A 61 10.28 13.08 -8.09
CA VAL A 61 8.94 13.05 -7.52
C VAL A 61 8.22 11.76 -7.90
N ALA A 62 7.35 11.28 -7.00
CA ALA A 62 6.38 10.24 -7.30
C ALA A 62 5.05 10.90 -7.69
N THR A 63 4.45 10.51 -8.81
CA THR A 63 3.16 11.05 -9.28
C THR A 63 2.07 10.01 -9.10
N CYS A 64 1.03 10.34 -8.34
CA CYS A 64 -0.15 9.51 -8.12
C CYS A 64 -1.23 9.73 -9.18
N ALA A 65 -2.20 8.82 -9.25
CA ALA A 65 -3.25 8.81 -10.28
C ALA A 65 -4.22 10.00 -10.21
N ASN A 66 -4.27 10.75 -9.12
CA ASN A 66 -4.97 12.03 -9.00
C ASN A 66 -4.11 13.24 -9.43
N GLY A 67 -2.91 13.01 -9.98
CA GLY A 67 -1.95 14.03 -10.34
C GLY A 67 -1.14 14.60 -9.16
N ALA A 68 -1.43 14.23 -7.92
CA ALA A 68 -0.63 14.66 -6.78
C ALA A 68 0.79 14.14 -6.88
N GLN A 69 1.76 15.00 -6.57
CA GLN A 69 3.19 14.69 -6.63
C GLN A 69 3.80 14.71 -5.23
N TYR A 70 4.66 13.75 -4.95
CA TYR A 70 5.33 13.57 -3.66
C TYR A 70 6.84 13.55 -3.86
N ARG A 71 7.56 14.27 -3.00
CA ARG A 71 9.02 14.33 -2.98
C ARG A 71 9.61 12.96 -2.68
N LYS A 72 10.71 12.61 -3.35
CA LYS A 72 11.50 11.39 -3.07
C LYS A 72 12.84 11.67 -2.37
N ASP A 73 13.24 12.91 -2.29
CA ASP A 73 14.50 13.34 -1.64
C ASP A 73 14.43 13.29 -0.10
N ILE A 74 13.23 13.26 0.47
CA ILE A 74 12.98 13.04 1.89
C ILE A 74 12.04 11.86 2.08
N HIS A 75 12.20 11.11 3.17
CA HIS A 75 11.28 10.04 3.52
C HIS A 75 10.15 10.58 4.42
N GLY A 76 8.89 10.34 4.03
CA GLY A 76 7.73 10.80 4.77
C GLY A 76 7.49 9.99 6.04
N PHE A 77 6.96 10.64 7.10
CA PHE A 77 6.71 9.94 8.37
C PHE A 77 5.60 8.88 8.27
N LEU A 78 4.58 9.10 7.41
CA LEU A 78 3.53 8.10 7.20
C LEU A 78 4.07 6.83 6.51
N PRO A 79 4.83 6.92 5.41
CA PRO A 79 5.53 5.76 4.83
C PRO A 79 6.42 5.03 5.83
N GLU A 80 7.22 5.75 6.60
CA GLU A 80 8.09 5.16 7.62
C GLU A 80 7.29 4.39 8.68
N MET A 81 6.21 5.01 9.18
CA MET A 81 5.32 4.37 10.13
C MET A 81 4.65 3.12 9.55
N MET A 82 4.17 3.16 8.30
CA MET A 82 3.57 2.02 7.62
C MET A 82 4.58 0.89 7.47
N GLN A 83 5.79 1.18 7.02
CA GLN A 83 6.86 0.20 6.87
C GLN A 83 7.16 -0.50 8.21
N ARG A 84 7.35 0.26 9.29
CA ARG A 84 7.61 -0.30 10.61
C ARG A 84 6.50 -1.23 11.10
N ILE A 85 5.23 -0.79 10.98
CA ILE A 85 4.08 -1.61 11.41
C ILE A 85 3.95 -2.87 10.54
N TYR A 86 4.23 -2.77 9.24
CA TYR A 86 4.19 -3.90 8.32
C TYR A 86 5.27 -4.94 8.67
N ASP A 87 6.50 -4.49 8.94
CA ASP A 87 7.62 -5.38 9.31
C ASP A 87 7.37 -6.05 10.66
N GLU A 88 6.89 -5.33 11.65
CA GLU A 88 6.47 -5.91 12.93
C GLU A 88 5.39 -6.97 12.74
N ARG A 89 4.36 -6.69 11.93
CA ARG A 89 3.33 -7.68 11.61
C ARG A 89 3.91 -8.94 10.98
N LYS A 90 4.83 -8.80 10.02
CA LYS A 90 5.51 -9.91 9.34
C LYS A 90 6.26 -10.80 10.34
N ILE A 91 6.99 -10.18 11.27
CA ILE A 91 7.72 -10.88 12.34
C ILE A 91 6.76 -11.70 13.21
N TYR A 92 5.69 -11.09 13.73
CA TYR A 92 4.76 -11.78 14.61
C TYR A 92 3.92 -12.83 13.88
N LYS A 93 3.56 -12.61 12.62
CA LYS A 93 2.91 -13.63 11.79
C LYS A 93 3.82 -14.85 11.59
N SER A 94 5.11 -14.65 11.33
CA SER A 94 6.08 -15.75 11.21
C SER A 94 6.25 -16.51 12.51
N LYS A 95 6.36 -15.81 13.66
CA LYS A 95 6.42 -16.47 15.00
C LYS A 95 5.16 -17.29 15.27
N MET A 96 3.99 -16.77 14.97
CA MET A 96 2.72 -17.50 15.11
C MET A 96 2.69 -18.78 14.26
N LEU A 97 3.13 -18.70 12.99
CA LEU A 97 3.13 -19.86 12.10
C LEU A 97 4.10 -20.95 12.57
N ARG A 98 5.29 -20.55 13.04
CA ARG A 98 6.25 -21.50 13.64
C ARG A 98 5.68 -22.19 14.87
N ALA A 99 5.12 -21.41 15.81
CA ALA A 99 4.49 -21.98 17.00
C ALA A 99 3.34 -22.94 16.65
N LYS A 100 2.57 -22.67 15.60
CA LYS A 100 1.53 -23.59 15.10
C LYS A 100 2.12 -24.88 14.56
N GLN A 101 3.19 -24.83 13.77
CA GLN A 101 3.88 -26.02 13.26
C GLN A 101 4.47 -26.88 14.39
N GLU A 102 5.08 -26.25 15.41
CA GLU A 102 5.57 -26.94 16.59
C GLU A 102 4.44 -27.59 17.40
N TYR A 103 3.31 -26.88 17.50
CA TYR A 103 2.13 -27.40 18.21
C TYR A 103 1.52 -28.63 17.52
N GLU A 104 1.56 -28.71 16.19
CA GLU A 104 1.11 -29.90 15.44
C GLU A 104 1.93 -31.14 15.75
N THR A 105 3.22 -30.99 16.07
CA THR A 105 4.13 -32.12 16.41
C THR A 105 4.19 -32.38 17.90
N THR A 106 4.17 -31.35 18.73
CA THR A 106 4.31 -31.44 20.19
C THR A 106 3.34 -30.48 20.88
N PRO A 107 2.07 -30.85 21.04
CA PRO A 107 1.07 -30.00 21.69
C PRO A 107 1.47 -29.62 23.12
N SER A 108 1.44 -28.33 23.46
CA SER A 108 1.66 -27.84 24.83
C SER A 108 0.86 -26.56 25.11
N VAL A 109 0.47 -26.37 26.37
CA VAL A 109 -0.25 -25.19 26.82
C VAL A 109 0.59 -23.90 26.62
N ALA A 110 1.91 -24.03 26.69
CA ALA A 110 2.82 -22.90 26.45
C ALA A 110 2.74 -22.44 24.98
N LEU A 111 2.81 -23.37 24.02
CA LEU A 111 2.68 -23.07 22.60
C LEU A 111 1.30 -22.51 22.24
N GLU A 112 0.23 -23.02 22.85
CA GLU A 112 -1.11 -22.48 22.66
C GLU A 112 -1.20 -21.00 23.07
N LYS A 113 -0.64 -20.65 24.23
CA LYS A 113 -0.56 -19.26 24.70
C LYS A 113 0.29 -18.39 23.77
N ASP A 114 1.40 -18.89 23.27
CA ASP A 114 2.26 -18.16 22.34
C ASP A 114 1.56 -17.94 20.98
N ILE A 115 0.86 -18.93 20.45
CA ILE A 115 0.05 -18.80 19.25
C ILE A 115 -0.99 -17.68 19.43
N ALA A 116 -1.75 -17.71 20.53
CA ALA A 116 -2.76 -16.69 20.83
C ALA A 116 -2.12 -15.30 20.95
N ARG A 117 -1.02 -15.17 21.68
CA ARG A 117 -0.28 -13.90 21.86
C ARG A 117 0.21 -13.33 20.54
N PHE A 118 0.92 -14.11 19.73
CA PHE A 118 1.46 -13.67 18.45
C PHE A 118 0.35 -13.35 17.44
N ASN A 119 -0.74 -14.13 17.47
CA ASN A 119 -1.92 -13.84 16.63
C ASN A 119 -2.56 -12.50 17.00
N ASN A 120 -2.75 -12.22 18.27
CA ASN A 120 -3.33 -10.95 18.73
C ASN A 120 -2.45 -9.75 18.31
N ILE A 121 -1.13 -9.85 18.46
CA ILE A 121 -0.22 -8.78 18.07
C ILE A 121 -0.27 -8.55 16.55
N GLN A 122 -0.14 -9.62 15.72
CA GLN A 122 -0.17 -9.45 14.26
C GLN A 122 -1.52 -8.94 13.76
N MET A 123 -2.63 -9.30 14.41
CA MET A 123 -3.95 -8.78 14.08
C MET A 123 -4.09 -7.30 14.45
N ALA A 124 -3.60 -6.88 15.62
CA ALA A 124 -3.56 -5.47 15.99
C ALA A 124 -2.79 -4.64 14.96
N ARG A 125 -1.61 -5.13 14.50
CA ARG A 125 -0.83 -4.48 13.45
C ARG A 125 -1.56 -4.44 12.10
N LYS A 126 -2.29 -5.52 11.74
CA LYS A 126 -3.15 -5.53 10.54
C LYS A 126 -4.23 -4.45 10.59
N ILE A 127 -4.89 -4.31 11.74
CA ILE A 127 -5.92 -3.27 11.95
C ILE A 127 -5.30 -1.89 11.83
N GLN A 128 -4.15 -1.63 12.47
CA GLN A 128 -3.45 -0.35 12.37
C GLN A 128 -3.09 0.03 10.92
N LEU A 129 -2.56 -0.90 10.13
CA LEU A 129 -2.25 -0.68 8.72
C LEU A 129 -3.50 -0.31 7.90
N ASN A 130 -4.59 -1.05 8.10
CA ASN A 130 -5.83 -0.81 7.34
C ASN A 130 -6.53 0.49 7.78
N SER A 131 -6.42 0.87 9.05
CA SER A 131 -7.04 2.09 9.59
C SER A 131 -6.32 3.38 9.19
N ALA A 132 -5.06 3.30 8.78
CA ALA A 132 -4.26 4.47 8.40
C ALA A 132 -4.91 5.27 7.26
N TYR A 133 -5.38 4.58 6.21
CA TYR A 133 -6.11 5.19 5.11
C TYR A 133 -7.40 5.88 5.59
N GLY A 134 -8.20 5.20 6.41
CA GLY A 134 -9.43 5.77 6.98
C GLY A 134 -9.17 7.01 7.83
N ALA A 135 -8.06 7.02 8.58
CA ALA A 135 -7.64 8.19 9.35
C ALA A 135 -7.28 9.38 8.44
N ILE A 136 -6.46 9.16 7.40
CA ILE A 136 -6.05 10.23 6.46
C ILE A 136 -7.27 10.87 5.77
N GLY A 137 -8.30 10.09 5.46
CA GLY A 137 -9.54 10.55 4.85
C GLY A 137 -10.56 11.15 5.83
N ASN A 138 -10.31 11.13 7.13
CA ASN A 138 -11.23 11.64 8.15
C ASN A 138 -10.91 13.10 8.47
N GLN A 139 -11.90 14.01 8.27
CA GLN A 139 -11.77 15.45 8.51
C GLN A 139 -11.36 15.84 9.94
N TYR A 140 -11.58 14.98 10.93
CA TYR A 140 -11.19 15.22 12.34
C TYR A 140 -9.77 14.71 12.66
N PHE A 141 -9.12 14.06 11.71
CA PHE A 141 -7.75 13.60 11.91
C PHE A 141 -6.76 14.74 11.75
N ARG A 142 -5.76 14.81 12.65
CA ARG A 142 -4.76 15.89 12.64
C ARG A 142 -4.04 16.06 11.29
N TYR A 143 -3.83 14.98 10.58
CA TYR A 143 -3.14 14.94 9.29
C TYR A 143 -4.11 14.68 8.12
N TYR A 144 -5.38 15.07 8.32
CA TYR A 144 -6.37 15.00 7.24
C TYR A 144 -5.90 15.75 6.01
N ASN A 145 -5.93 15.08 4.87
CA ASN A 145 -5.66 15.69 3.58
C ASN A 145 -6.40 14.91 2.48
N LEU A 146 -7.37 15.56 1.86
CA LEU A 146 -8.19 14.95 0.82
C LEU A 146 -7.35 14.50 -0.38
N ALA A 147 -6.36 15.30 -0.80
CA ALA A 147 -5.49 14.94 -1.92
C ALA A 147 -4.67 13.66 -1.63
N ASN A 148 -4.23 13.45 -0.39
CA ASN A 148 -3.55 12.22 0.02
C ASN A 148 -4.52 11.01 0.00
N ALA A 149 -5.75 11.17 0.46
CA ALA A 149 -6.76 10.11 0.44
C ALA A 149 -7.13 9.72 -1.00
N GLU A 150 -7.35 10.70 -1.88
CA GLU A 150 -7.61 10.48 -3.32
C GLU A 150 -6.41 9.84 -4.03
N ALA A 151 -5.18 10.26 -3.69
CA ALA A 151 -3.97 9.68 -4.26
C ALA A 151 -3.89 8.17 -4.00
N ILE A 152 -4.20 7.74 -2.76
CA ILE A 152 -4.19 6.33 -2.39
C ILE A 152 -5.26 5.55 -3.15
N THR A 153 -6.51 6.03 -3.16
CA THR A 153 -7.63 5.32 -3.79
C THR A 153 -7.50 5.23 -5.30
N LEU A 154 -7.18 6.34 -5.98
CA LEU A 154 -7.07 6.35 -7.44
C LEU A 154 -5.84 5.57 -7.92
N SER A 155 -4.71 5.64 -7.21
CA SER A 155 -3.56 4.79 -7.52
C SER A 155 -3.84 3.31 -7.24
N GLY A 156 -4.67 2.99 -6.24
CA GLY A 156 -5.19 1.65 -5.99
C GLY A 156 -6.04 1.12 -7.14
N GLN A 157 -6.91 1.95 -7.72
CA GLN A 157 -7.70 1.58 -8.89
C GLN A 157 -6.80 1.28 -10.10
N VAL A 158 -5.76 2.08 -10.34
CA VAL A 158 -4.77 1.79 -11.40
C VAL A 158 -4.12 0.44 -11.18
N ALA A 159 -3.62 0.18 -9.95
CA ALA A 159 -2.95 -1.08 -9.63
C ALA A 159 -3.87 -2.29 -9.86
N ILE A 160 -5.12 -2.24 -9.39
CA ILE A 160 -6.09 -3.34 -9.55
C ILE A 160 -6.42 -3.58 -11.02
N ARG A 161 -6.72 -2.53 -11.78
CA ARG A 161 -7.07 -2.63 -13.21
C ARG A 161 -5.88 -3.15 -14.01
N TRP A 162 -4.69 -2.60 -13.78
CA TRP A 162 -3.48 -3.07 -14.45
C TRP A 162 -3.19 -4.54 -14.18
N VAL A 163 -3.29 -4.99 -12.92
CA VAL A 163 -3.11 -6.41 -12.56
C VAL A 163 -4.17 -7.29 -13.25
N ALA A 164 -5.44 -6.88 -13.26
CA ALA A 164 -6.51 -7.61 -13.92
C ALA A 164 -6.23 -7.79 -15.43
N ASP A 165 -5.84 -6.73 -16.11
CA ASP A 165 -5.51 -6.77 -17.55
C ASP A 165 -4.30 -7.66 -17.82
N LYS A 166 -3.24 -7.56 -17.01
CA LYS A 166 -2.04 -8.40 -17.17
C LYS A 166 -2.29 -9.88 -16.89
N VAL A 167 -3.06 -10.19 -15.84
CA VAL A 167 -3.46 -11.58 -15.52
C VAL A 167 -4.31 -12.18 -16.63
N ASN A 168 -5.33 -11.46 -17.10
CA ASN A 168 -6.16 -11.92 -18.19
C ASN A 168 -5.37 -12.13 -19.49
N ALA A 169 -4.48 -11.21 -19.83
CA ALA A 169 -3.61 -11.33 -20.99
C ALA A 169 -2.63 -12.52 -20.87
N TYR A 170 -2.14 -12.81 -19.66
CA TYR A 170 -1.28 -13.97 -19.40
C TYR A 170 -2.04 -15.28 -19.52
N LEU A 171 -3.19 -15.39 -18.87
CA LEU A 171 -4.02 -16.60 -18.90
C LEU A 171 -4.54 -16.89 -20.31
N GLY A 172 -4.96 -15.87 -21.07
CA GLY A 172 -5.40 -16.03 -22.46
C GLY A 172 -4.30 -16.46 -23.45
N LYS A 173 -3.04 -16.52 -23.03
CA LYS A 173 -1.93 -17.10 -23.82
C LYS A 173 -1.68 -18.57 -23.50
N ILE A 174 -2.16 -19.05 -22.36
CA ILE A 174 -1.91 -20.41 -21.86
C ILE A 174 -3.12 -21.31 -22.12
N LEU A 175 -4.32 -20.73 -22.12
CA LEU A 175 -5.58 -21.40 -22.44
C LEU A 175 -5.90 -21.31 -23.93
#